data_ae41dcdaf1ea570863c095b9a45df836
#
_entry.id   ae41dcdaf1ea570863c095b9a45df836
#
_cell.length_a   1.000
_cell.length_b   1.000
_cell.length_c   1.000
_cell.angle_alpha   90.00
_cell.angle_beta   90.00
_cell.angle_gamma   90.00
#
_symmetry.space_group_name_H-M   'P 1'
#
loop_
_entity.id
_entity.type
_entity.pdbx_description
1 polymer ?
#
loop_
_entity_poly.entity_id
_entity_poly.type
_entity_poly.pdbx_seq_one_letter_code
_entity_poly.pdbx_strand_id
1 'polypeptide(L)'
;DLLENFGGHMYAAGMTLKEENLAEFSERFENYVAQKITKEILTPIVNIDSFLDFKQITPKFFRILKQFQPFGPGNSSPVFVTENVYDNGNGRVVGSDNGHLKLELIQEDEPYRHISAIAFNKSEHFSHMQGGNPVDICYSIAENYYRGIANLQLRIKDIRNREDFI
;
A
#
# COMPACT_ATOMS: atom_id res chain seq x y z
N ASP A 1 26.82 9.43 -24.17
CA ASP A 1 27.03 9.48 -25.63
C ASP A 1 25.83 8.99 -26.43
N LEU A 2 24.96 8.12 -25.83
CA LEU A 2 23.71 7.66 -26.46
C LEU A 2 22.51 8.58 -26.20
N LEU A 3 22.58 9.39 -25.14
CA LEU A 3 21.51 10.29 -24.74
C LEU A 3 21.69 11.68 -25.35
N GLU A 4 20.61 12.25 -25.87
CA GLU A 4 20.53 13.64 -26.32
C GLU A 4 20.32 14.60 -25.14
N ASN A 5 19.48 14.16 -24.16
CA ASN A 5 19.19 14.91 -22.95
C ASN A 5 18.82 13.97 -21.81
N PHE A 6 19.10 14.37 -20.60
CA PHE A 6 18.70 13.66 -19.39
C PHE A 6 18.59 14.60 -18.20
N GLY A 7 17.75 14.21 -17.23
CA GLY A 7 17.62 14.93 -15.97
C GLY A 7 16.81 14.12 -15.00
N GLY A 8 16.92 14.44 -13.71
CA GLY A 8 16.18 13.69 -12.71
C GLY A 8 16.54 14.08 -11.29
N HIS A 9 15.94 13.36 -10.36
CA HIS A 9 16.20 13.40 -8.94
C HIS A 9 16.18 11.96 -8.39
N MET A 10 16.37 11.78 -7.08
CA MET A 10 16.55 10.44 -6.49
C MET A 10 15.38 9.45 -6.73
N TYR A 11 14.19 9.93 -7.13
CA TYR A 11 13.01 9.08 -7.29
C TYR A 11 12.54 8.92 -8.75
N ALA A 12 13.03 9.76 -9.66
CA ALA A 12 12.67 9.68 -11.07
C ALA A 12 13.71 10.34 -11.95
N ALA A 13 13.98 9.75 -13.10
CA ALA A 13 14.81 10.33 -14.15
C ALA A 13 14.07 10.26 -15.50
N GLY A 14 14.24 11.31 -16.29
CA GLY A 14 13.78 11.37 -17.67
C GLY A 14 14.97 11.48 -18.61
N MET A 15 14.85 10.90 -19.78
CA MET A 15 15.91 10.95 -20.80
C MET A 15 15.33 10.98 -22.20
N THR A 16 16.07 11.54 -23.11
CA THR A 16 15.75 11.58 -24.54
C THR A 16 16.91 10.94 -25.29
N LEU A 17 16.59 10.02 -26.20
CA LEU A 17 17.57 9.38 -27.07
C LEU A 17 16.92 9.15 -28.45
N LYS A 18 17.77 8.95 -29.48
CA LYS A 18 17.31 8.54 -30.79
C LYS A 18 16.87 7.09 -30.75
N GLU A 19 15.85 6.76 -31.56
CA GLU A 19 15.30 5.40 -31.67
C GLU A 19 16.39 4.38 -32.03
N GLU A 20 17.31 4.75 -32.93
CA GLU A 20 18.45 3.93 -33.35
C GLU A 20 19.38 3.53 -32.18
N ASN A 21 19.42 4.33 -31.10
CA ASN A 21 20.26 4.09 -29.92
C ASN A 21 19.55 3.24 -28.84
N LEU A 22 18.26 2.96 -28.99
CA LEU A 22 17.45 2.34 -27.95
C LEU A 22 17.98 0.94 -27.55
N ALA A 23 18.34 0.13 -28.54
CA ALA A 23 18.81 -1.22 -28.29
C ALA A 23 20.14 -1.22 -27.50
N GLU A 24 21.11 -0.41 -27.93
CA GLU A 24 22.40 -0.30 -27.28
C GLU A 24 22.27 0.33 -25.89
N PHE A 25 21.39 1.33 -25.74
CA PHE A 25 21.10 1.94 -24.44
C PHE A 25 20.51 0.91 -23.47
N SER A 26 19.53 0.14 -23.90
CA SER A 26 18.90 -0.89 -23.06
C SER A 26 19.90 -1.93 -22.58
N GLU A 27 20.77 -2.42 -23.43
CA GLU A 27 21.80 -3.40 -23.07
C GLU A 27 22.81 -2.80 -22.06
N ARG A 28 23.31 -1.60 -22.31
CA ARG A 28 24.26 -0.92 -21.41
C ARG A 28 23.61 -0.60 -20.06
N PHE A 29 22.35 -0.16 -20.06
CA PHE A 29 21.60 0.16 -18.85
C PHE A 29 21.37 -1.08 -18.01
N GLU A 30 20.90 -2.17 -18.61
CA GLU A 30 20.68 -3.47 -17.94
C GLU A 30 21.98 -3.98 -17.31
N ASN A 31 23.08 -4.00 -18.06
CA ASN A 31 24.38 -4.44 -17.56
C ASN A 31 24.88 -3.59 -16.40
N TYR A 32 24.67 -2.26 -16.46
CA TYR A 32 25.08 -1.36 -15.38
C TYR A 32 24.22 -1.56 -14.12
N VAL A 33 22.90 -1.68 -14.27
CA VAL A 33 21.98 -1.92 -13.17
C VAL A 33 22.25 -3.27 -12.52
N ALA A 34 22.44 -4.32 -13.30
CA ALA A 34 22.75 -5.66 -12.81
C ALA A 34 24.01 -5.73 -11.92
N GLN A 35 25.01 -4.86 -12.17
CA GLN A 35 26.21 -4.76 -11.35
C GLN A 35 26.02 -3.98 -10.04
N LYS A 36 24.98 -3.13 -9.97
CA LYS A 36 24.76 -2.21 -8.84
C LYS A 36 23.59 -2.60 -7.96
N ILE A 37 22.63 -3.34 -8.52
CA ILE A 37 21.42 -3.72 -7.82
C ILE A 37 21.75 -4.79 -6.78
N THR A 38 21.25 -4.61 -5.56
CA THR A 38 21.37 -5.60 -4.49
C THR A 38 20.00 -6.17 -4.15
N LYS A 39 19.97 -7.33 -3.48
CA LYS A 39 18.73 -7.95 -3.05
C LYS A 39 17.91 -7.02 -2.15
N GLU A 40 18.58 -6.23 -1.32
CA GLU A 40 17.94 -5.26 -0.42
C GLU A 40 17.22 -4.16 -1.21
N ILE A 41 17.82 -3.66 -2.30
CA ILE A 41 17.21 -2.65 -3.18
C ILE A 41 15.99 -3.22 -3.91
N LEU A 42 16.01 -4.51 -4.26
CA LEU A 42 14.90 -5.21 -4.93
C LEU A 42 13.74 -5.54 -3.99
N THR A 43 13.97 -5.52 -2.68
CA THR A 43 12.94 -5.89 -1.70
C THR A 43 12.14 -4.64 -1.30
N PRO A 44 10.85 -4.55 -1.66
CA PRO A 44 10.00 -3.45 -1.22
C PRO A 44 9.89 -3.43 0.31
N ILE A 45 10.10 -2.26 0.90
CA ILE A 45 10.01 -2.05 2.35
C ILE A 45 8.87 -1.07 2.64
N VAL A 46 8.03 -1.41 3.61
CA VAL A 46 7.04 -0.49 4.19
C VAL A 46 7.49 -0.12 5.59
N ASN A 47 7.83 1.17 5.78
CA ASN A 47 8.14 1.68 7.12
C ASN A 47 6.84 1.86 7.90
N ILE A 48 6.81 1.30 9.11
CA ILE A 48 5.65 1.32 10.02
C ILE A 48 5.94 2.33 11.12
N ASP A 49 5.01 3.26 11.34
CA ASP A 49 5.14 4.28 12.38
C ASP A 49 4.59 3.80 13.74
N SER A 50 3.51 3.01 13.75
CA SER A 50 2.94 2.50 15.00
C SER A 50 1.97 1.33 14.78
N PHE A 51 1.74 0.57 15.86
CA PHE A 51 0.63 -0.38 15.94
C PHE A 51 -0.62 0.33 16.46
N LEU A 52 -1.79 -0.02 15.92
CA LEU A 52 -3.09 0.51 16.35
C LEU A 52 -4.13 -0.62 16.42
N ASP A 53 -4.93 -0.61 17.47
CA ASP A 53 -6.20 -1.34 17.49
C ASP A 53 -7.30 -0.51 16.80
N PHE A 54 -8.30 -1.14 16.23
CA PHE A 54 -9.39 -0.44 15.57
C PHE A 54 -10.15 0.52 16.50
N LYS A 55 -10.23 0.21 17.81
CA LYS A 55 -10.84 1.11 18.81
C LYS A 55 -10.16 2.47 18.92
N GLN A 56 -8.87 2.56 18.57
CA GLN A 56 -8.10 3.81 18.59
C GLN A 56 -8.36 4.68 17.36
N ILE A 57 -8.85 4.08 16.25
CA ILE A 57 -9.14 4.79 15.00
C ILE A 57 -10.47 5.52 15.12
N THR A 58 -10.45 6.69 15.70
CA THR A 58 -11.64 7.53 15.92
C THR A 58 -11.62 8.78 15.02
N PRO A 59 -12.77 9.44 14.81
CA PRO A 59 -12.79 10.73 14.11
C PRO A 59 -11.90 11.78 14.77
N LYS A 60 -11.75 11.73 16.11
CA LYS A 60 -10.82 12.62 16.84
C LYS A 60 -9.36 12.31 16.48
N PHE A 61 -8.97 11.04 16.49
CA PHE A 61 -7.63 10.61 16.11
C PHE A 61 -7.30 11.06 14.68
N PHE A 62 -8.22 10.81 13.73
CA PHE A 62 -8.01 11.22 12.36
C PHE A 62 -7.89 12.74 12.17
N ARG A 63 -8.66 13.55 12.92
CA ARG A 63 -8.50 15.02 12.90
C ARG A 63 -7.12 15.48 13.38
N ILE A 64 -6.53 14.78 14.34
CA ILE A 64 -5.17 15.05 14.80
C ILE A 64 -4.17 14.68 13.69
N LEU A 65 -4.30 13.52 13.07
CA LEU A 65 -3.46 13.11 11.94
C LEU A 65 -3.48 14.14 10.79
N LYS A 66 -4.63 14.71 10.50
CA LYS A 66 -4.75 15.76 9.45
C LYS A 66 -3.95 17.02 9.74
N GLN A 67 -3.60 17.30 11.00
CA GLN A 67 -2.78 18.47 11.35
C GLN A 67 -1.31 18.32 10.95
N PHE A 68 -0.85 17.10 10.66
CA PHE A 68 0.48 16.84 10.13
C PHE A 68 0.61 17.07 8.61
N GLN A 69 -0.50 17.33 7.93
CA GLN A 69 -0.49 17.64 6.50
C GLN A 69 0.12 19.03 6.21
N PRO A 70 0.69 19.25 5.00
CA PRO A 70 0.68 18.36 3.84
C PRO A 70 1.72 17.24 3.95
N PHE A 71 1.34 16.02 3.51
CA PHE A 71 2.27 14.91 3.39
C PHE A 71 3.03 14.96 2.06
N GLY A 72 4.29 14.51 2.08
CA GLY A 72 5.16 14.51 0.92
C GLY A 72 6.58 14.08 1.28
N PRO A 73 7.58 14.37 0.44
CA PRO A 73 8.98 14.08 0.73
C PRO A 73 9.42 14.69 2.07
N GLY A 74 9.99 13.86 2.96
CA GLY A 74 10.40 14.27 4.31
C GLY A 74 9.27 14.34 5.35
N ASN A 75 8.00 14.21 4.93
CA ASN A 75 6.84 14.14 5.82
C ASN A 75 5.83 13.14 5.25
N SER A 76 6.14 11.85 5.29
CA SER A 76 5.29 10.80 4.73
C SER A 76 4.00 10.64 5.52
N SER A 77 2.93 10.21 4.81
CA SER A 77 1.68 9.82 5.49
C SER A 77 1.96 8.66 6.44
N PRO A 78 1.53 8.75 7.72
CA PRO A 78 1.75 7.70 8.69
C PRO A 78 1.17 6.36 8.25
N VAL A 79 1.94 5.30 8.53
CA VAL A 79 1.58 3.91 8.25
C VAL A 79 1.43 3.16 9.56
N PHE A 80 0.29 2.52 9.72
CA PHE A 80 -0.06 1.77 10.92
C PHE A 80 -0.17 0.28 10.62
N VAL A 81 -0.01 -0.53 11.66
CA VAL A 81 -0.30 -1.97 11.62
C VAL A 81 -1.40 -2.29 12.61
N THR A 82 -2.35 -3.11 12.17
CA THR A 82 -3.30 -3.81 13.05
C THR A 82 -3.16 -5.29 12.81
N GLU A 83 -3.01 -6.03 13.89
CA GLU A 83 -2.88 -7.48 13.88
C GLU A 83 -4.23 -8.16 14.16
N ASN A 84 -4.34 -9.44 13.76
CA ASN A 84 -5.55 -10.27 13.98
C ASN A 84 -6.82 -9.63 13.44
N VAL A 85 -6.79 -9.27 12.18
CA VAL A 85 -7.93 -8.65 11.50
C VAL A 85 -8.65 -9.68 10.65
N TYR A 86 -9.97 -9.62 10.64
CA TYR A 86 -10.85 -10.49 9.87
C TYR A 86 -11.71 -9.66 8.91
N ASP A 87 -12.07 -10.23 7.77
CA ASP A 87 -13.19 -9.70 7.00
C ASP A 87 -14.52 -10.15 7.64
N ASN A 88 -15.48 -9.25 7.75
CA ASN A 88 -16.79 -9.56 8.36
C ASN A 88 -17.76 -10.30 7.42
N GLY A 89 -17.26 -10.80 6.28
CA GLY A 89 -18.03 -11.50 5.26
C GLY A 89 -18.61 -10.58 4.16
N ASN A 90 -18.34 -9.28 4.20
CA ASN A 90 -18.77 -8.32 3.17
C ASN A 90 -17.66 -7.92 2.21
N GLY A 91 -16.49 -8.50 2.38
CA GLY A 91 -15.35 -8.31 1.47
C GLY A 91 -15.66 -8.79 0.06
N ARG A 92 -15.07 -8.11 -0.91
CA ARG A 92 -15.19 -8.49 -2.31
C ARG A 92 -14.03 -8.02 -3.14
N VAL A 93 -13.76 -8.77 -4.20
CA VAL A 93 -12.85 -8.36 -5.27
C VAL A 93 -13.51 -7.27 -6.11
N VAL A 94 -12.76 -6.24 -6.46
CA VAL A 94 -13.21 -5.09 -7.25
C VAL A 94 -12.14 -4.66 -8.26
N GLY A 95 -12.50 -3.76 -9.17
CA GLY A 95 -11.64 -3.31 -10.28
C GLY A 95 -11.95 -4.05 -11.57
N SER A 96 -11.63 -3.43 -12.70
CA SER A 96 -11.87 -4.00 -14.04
C SER A 96 -11.04 -5.26 -14.31
N ASP A 97 -9.90 -5.37 -13.63
CA ASP A 97 -8.95 -6.48 -13.69
C ASP A 97 -9.10 -7.49 -12.53
N ASN A 98 -10.10 -7.28 -11.65
CA ASN A 98 -10.29 -8.04 -10.41
C ASN A 98 -9.04 -8.08 -9.51
N GLY A 99 -8.21 -7.04 -9.57
CA GLY A 99 -6.96 -6.96 -8.82
C GLY A 99 -7.07 -6.40 -7.41
N HIS A 100 -8.21 -5.79 -7.03
CA HIS A 100 -8.34 -5.02 -5.80
C HIS A 100 -9.31 -5.66 -4.83
N LEU A 101 -9.18 -5.34 -3.54
CA LEU A 101 -10.10 -5.78 -2.49
C LEU A 101 -10.82 -4.57 -1.87
N LYS A 102 -12.12 -4.66 -1.75
CA LYS A 102 -12.90 -3.80 -0.87
C LYS A 102 -13.38 -4.66 0.31
N LEU A 103 -13.01 -4.26 1.52
CA LEU A 103 -13.16 -5.06 2.74
C LEU A 103 -13.93 -4.28 3.80
N GLU A 104 -14.59 -5.00 4.70
CA GLU A 104 -15.16 -4.49 5.94
C GLU A 104 -14.52 -5.28 7.08
N LEU A 105 -13.52 -4.67 7.72
CA LEU A 105 -12.62 -5.34 8.63
C LEU A 105 -13.06 -5.19 10.08
N ILE A 106 -12.89 -6.27 10.86
CA ILE A 106 -13.15 -6.34 12.30
C ILE A 106 -11.93 -6.91 13.03
N GLN A 107 -11.83 -6.65 14.35
CA GLN A 107 -10.94 -7.37 15.25
C GLN A 107 -11.76 -8.27 16.17
N GLU A 108 -11.15 -9.36 16.65
CA GLU A 108 -11.82 -10.38 17.44
C GLU A 108 -12.43 -9.84 18.74
N ASP A 109 -11.73 -8.92 19.42
CA ASP A 109 -12.16 -8.28 20.67
C ASP A 109 -13.24 -7.20 20.46
N GLU A 110 -13.46 -6.73 19.22
CA GLU A 110 -14.48 -5.75 18.87
C GLU A 110 -15.26 -6.13 17.59
N PRO A 111 -15.98 -7.24 17.56
CA PRO A 111 -16.60 -7.77 16.32
C PRO A 111 -17.74 -6.90 15.77
N TYR A 112 -18.31 -6.01 16.57
CA TYR A 112 -19.35 -5.07 16.14
C TYR A 112 -18.81 -3.80 15.51
N ARG A 113 -17.51 -3.53 15.67
CA ARG A 113 -16.84 -2.38 15.09
C ARG A 113 -16.15 -2.77 13.80
N HIS A 114 -16.72 -2.40 12.69
CA HIS A 114 -16.09 -2.60 11.39
C HIS A 114 -15.50 -1.31 10.84
N ILE A 115 -14.44 -1.45 10.07
CA ILE A 115 -13.81 -0.34 9.36
C ILE A 115 -13.67 -0.73 7.88
N SER A 116 -14.19 0.14 7.00
CA SER A 116 -14.05 -0.05 5.56
C SER A 116 -12.59 0.08 5.12
N ALA A 117 -12.16 -0.80 4.24
CA ALA A 117 -10.79 -0.80 3.71
C ALA A 117 -10.76 -1.04 2.19
N ILE A 118 -9.74 -0.52 1.56
CA ILE A 118 -9.40 -0.76 0.15
C ILE A 118 -7.94 -1.23 0.06
N ALA A 119 -7.70 -2.32 -0.66
CA ALA A 119 -6.38 -2.84 -0.95
C ALA A 119 -6.21 -2.97 -2.48
N PHE A 120 -5.28 -2.20 -3.03
CA PHE A 120 -4.99 -2.23 -4.47
C PHE A 120 -3.98 -3.35 -4.78
N ASN A 121 -4.26 -4.13 -5.83
CA ASN A 121 -3.42 -5.23 -6.31
C ASN A 121 -3.09 -6.26 -5.22
N LYS A 122 -4.11 -6.63 -4.42
CA LYS A 122 -4.00 -7.57 -3.30
C LYS A 122 -5.10 -8.64 -3.31
N SER A 123 -5.70 -8.90 -4.48
CA SER A 123 -6.80 -9.87 -4.59
C SER A 123 -6.38 -11.31 -4.26
N GLU A 124 -5.10 -11.62 -4.32
CA GLU A 124 -4.52 -12.91 -3.93
C GLU A 124 -4.82 -13.32 -2.48
N HIS A 125 -5.02 -12.34 -1.58
CA HIS A 125 -5.35 -12.59 -0.17
C HIS A 125 -6.83 -12.90 0.07
N PHE A 126 -7.71 -12.70 -0.92
CA PHE A 126 -9.16 -12.78 -0.73
C PHE A 126 -9.63 -14.17 -0.29
N SER A 127 -9.13 -15.23 -0.91
CA SER A 127 -9.53 -16.60 -0.57
C SER A 127 -9.17 -16.97 0.88
N HIS A 128 -8.02 -16.51 1.37
CA HIS A 128 -7.58 -16.71 2.74
C HIS A 128 -8.53 -16.00 3.73
N MET A 129 -8.83 -14.72 3.48
CA MET A 129 -9.71 -13.92 4.32
C MET A 129 -11.18 -14.39 4.27
N GLN A 130 -11.67 -14.82 3.10
CA GLN A 130 -13.01 -15.37 2.94
C GLN A 130 -13.20 -16.68 3.69
N GLY A 131 -12.13 -17.44 3.90
CA GLY A 131 -12.10 -18.62 4.77
C GLY A 131 -12.22 -18.32 6.26
N GLY A 132 -12.34 -17.06 6.67
CA GLY A 132 -12.41 -16.65 8.07
C GLY A 132 -11.06 -16.65 8.77
N ASN A 133 -9.96 -16.66 8.03
CA ASN A 133 -8.61 -16.67 8.60
C ASN A 133 -8.12 -15.24 8.89
N PRO A 134 -7.42 -15.02 10.02
CA PRO A 134 -6.89 -13.72 10.38
C PRO A 134 -5.71 -13.31 9.50
N VAL A 135 -5.60 -12.00 9.31
CA VAL A 135 -4.47 -11.36 8.66
C VAL A 135 -3.93 -10.22 9.52
N ASP A 136 -2.69 -9.85 9.30
CA ASP A 136 -2.16 -8.57 9.76
C ASP A 136 -2.13 -7.62 8.56
N ILE A 137 -2.51 -6.38 8.79
CA ILE A 137 -2.55 -5.37 7.73
C ILE A 137 -1.69 -4.17 8.07
N CYS A 138 -0.97 -3.64 7.09
CA CYS A 138 -0.40 -2.31 7.20
C CYS A 138 -1.13 -1.32 6.27
N TYR A 139 -1.40 -0.13 6.77
CA TYR A 139 -2.30 0.81 6.10
C TYR A 139 -2.02 2.27 6.48
N SER A 140 -2.52 3.18 5.66
CA SER A 140 -2.75 4.57 6.03
C SER A 140 -4.26 4.83 6.18
N ILE A 141 -4.62 5.84 6.99
CA ILE A 141 -6.01 6.23 7.21
C ILE A 141 -6.36 7.38 6.27
N ALA A 142 -7.46 7.26 5.56
CA ALA A 142 -7.95 8.24 4.60
C ALA A 142 -9.43 8.53 4.79
N GLU A 143 -9.90 9.64 4.21
CA GLU A 143 -11.33 9.88 4.02
C GLU A 143 -11.77 9.41 2.64
N ASN A 144 -12.85 8.69 2.59
CA ASN A 144 -13.54 8.35 1.36
C ASN A 144 -14.86 9.14 1.29
N TYR A 145 -15.02 9.93 0.24
CA TYR A 145 -16.24 10.68 -0.01
C TYR A 145 -17.14 9.88 -0.94
N TYR A 146 -18.28 9.46 -0.42
CA TYR A 146 -19.29 8.77 -1.22
C TYR A 146 -20.66 9.40 -0.99
N ARG A 147 -21.30 9.85 -2.07
CA ARG A 147 -22.61 10.54 -2.04
C ARG A 147 -22.68 11.71 -1.05
N GLY A 148 -21.59 12.49 -0.96
CA GLY A 148 -21.50 13.64 -0.07
C GLY A 148 -21.20 13.32 1.39
N ILE A 149 -21.04 12.06 1.76
CA ILE A 149 -20.70 11.61 3.12
C ILE A 149 -19.21 11.23 3.17
N ALA A 150 -18.49 11.83 4.13
CA ALA A 150 -17.11 11.48 4.40
C ALA A 150 -17.05 10.35 5.43
N ASN A 151 -16.44 9.24 5.07
CA ASN A 151 -16.22 8.09 5.96
C ASN A 151 -14.73 7.80 6.07
N LEU A 152 -14.29 7.35 7.23
CA LEU A 152 -12.93 6.84 7.39
C LEU A 152 -12.79 5.52 6.63
N GLN A 153 -11.68 5.40 5.91
CA GLN A 153 -11.33 4.20 5.17
C GLN A 153 -9.85 3.90 5.34
N LEU A 154 -9.52 2.63 5.57
CA LEU A 154 -8.15 2.16 5.57
C LEU A 154 -7.68 1.97 4.12
N ARG A 155 -6.53 2.54 3.80
CA ARG A 155 -5.84 2.33 2.53
C ARG A 155 -4.71 1.33 2.78
N ILE A 156 -5.00 0.06 2.55
CA ILE A 156 -4.08 -1.04 2.82
C ILE A 156 -2.89 -0.94 1.87
N LYS A 157 -1.70 -1.02 2.43
CA LYS A 157 -0.43 -1.07 1.71
C LYS A 157 0.07 -2.48 1.54
N ASP A 158 -0.12 -3.31 2.58
CA ASP A 158 0.23 -4.72 2.53
C ASP A 158 -0.60 -5.57 3.49
N ILE A 159 -0.70 -6.87 3.19
CA ILE A 159 -1.44 -7.88 3.96
C ILE A 159 -0.49 -9.05 4.21
N ARG A 160 -0.46 -9.54 5.45
CA ARG A 160 0.30 -10.72 5.85
C ARG A 160 -0.65 -11.78 6.39
N ASN A 161 -0.67 -12.96 5.75
CA ASN A 161 -1.39 -14.12 6.26
C ASN A 161 -0.68 -14.67 7.50
N ARG A 162 -1.42 -15.00 8.56
CA ARG A 162 -0.79 -15.45 9.82
C ARG A 162 -0.30 -16.91 9.81
N GLU A 163 -0.74 -17.69 8.85
CA GLU A 163 -0.28 -19.10 8.70
C GLU A 163 1.14 -19.21 8.11
N ASP A 164 1.72 -18.11 7.62
CA ASP A 164 3.03 -18.10 6.98
C ASP A 164 4.22 -18.20 7.95
N PHE A 165 3.96 -18.54 9.25
CA PHE A 165 4.97 -18.58 10.32
C PHE A 165 5.04 -19.90 11.11
N ILE A 166 4.65 -21.03 10.51
CA ILE A 166 4.87 -22.36 11.10
C ILE A 166 6.10 -23.01 10.49
#